data_7f7cb3d5f300e868e54652c783180023
#
_entry.id   7f7cb3d5f300e868e54652c783180023
#
_cell.length_a   1.000
_cell.length_b   1.000
_cell.length_c   1.000
_cell.angle_alpha   90.00
_cell.angle_beta   90.00
_cell.angle_gamma   90.00
#
_symmetry.space_group_name_H-M   'P 1'
#
loop_
_entity.id
_entity.type
_entity.pdbx_description
1 polymer ?
#
loop_
_entity_poly.entity_id
_entity_poly.type
_entity_poly.pdbx_seq_one_letter_code
_entity_poly.pdbx_strand_id
1 'polypeptide(L)'
;MDFASLLKQLGSLWDQTEAAMVASPALAGIGLALALGAGVALIALLLASLVRLGMIGRRLALAAAVKRDNEVGARILIVRGFPGRQKAVANFIRKSVDAYLKDYMFGGPFRVVHYPGALEGDEDAEKLLKRTDADLIIWAESPRGAKGVARILSRPSNSFEQQRPPVTLAMPKERKEWNEPLSRALAYAAAKQFRPALGRPQDFRAERLQPVVESLISILGQKPAADPKLLAEMVDDASSGALQLAFAGDDTWIDRSVEIARSTLAEINRSAAPDRWIAANITLGRALRLKAEKQFDPVMLRESMAHLTEALEALRSEPRFKLAESAAQAIGEAQKLLGTRRKFSISGGGL
;
A
#
# COMPACT_ATOMS: atom_id res chain seq x y z
N MET A 1 25.08 25.62 35.83
CA MET A 1 24.96 27.11 35.92
C MET A 1 23.82 27.38 36.87
N ASP A 2 24.14 28.01 38.02
CA ASP A 2 23.17 28.15 39.11
C ASP A 2 22.26 29.34 38.81
N PHE A 3 20.94 29.17 38.98
CA PHE A 3 19.92 30.19 38.68
C PHE A 3 20.17 31.50 39.45
N ALA A 4 20.73 31.42 40.66
CA ALA A 4 21.14 32.56 41.47
C ALA A 4 22.28 33.36 40.84
N SER A 5 23.22 32.73 40.14
CA SER A 5 24.32 33.40 39.43
C SER A 5 23.82 34.17 38.17
N LEU A 6 22.83 33.63 37.50
CA LEU A 6 22.16 34.29 36.38
C LEU A 6 21.38 35.54 36.79
N LEU A 7 20.65 35.47 37.91
CA LEU A 7 19.94 36.62 38.46
C LEU A 7 20.90 37.74 38.91
N LYS A 8 22.05 37.38 39.48
CA LYS A 8 23.06 38.33 39.87
C LYS A 8 23.74 39.03 38.67
N GLN A 9 24.00 38.26 37.61
CA GLN A 9 24.49 38.84 36.33
C GLN A 9 23.46 39.76 35.66
N LEU A 10 22.18 39.39 35.67
CA LEU A 10 21.09 40.25 35.17
C LEU A 10 20.95 41.53 35.99
N GLY A 11 21.11 41.44 37.34
CA GLY A 11 21.12 42.64 38.21
C GLY A 11 22.25 43.57 37.88
N SER A 12 23.48 43.07 37.72
CA SER A 12 24.64 43.92 37.41
C SER A 12 24.57 44.53 36.00
N LEU A 13 23.96 43.86 35.02
CA LEU A 13 23.68 44.41 33.70
C LEU A 13 22.63 45.50 33.74
N TRP A 14 21.63 45.37 34.64
CA TRP A 14 20.60 46.40 34.85
C TRP A 14 21.21 47.65 35.42
N ASP A 15 22.05 47.55 36.48
CA ASP A 15 22.73 48.69 37.11
C ASP A 15 23.66 49.41 36.11
N GLN A 16 24.34 48.69 35.24
CA GLN A 16 25.18 49.24 34.16
C GLN A 16 24.36 49.96 33.10
N THR A 17 23.18 49.45 32.74
CA THR A 17 22.28 50.08 31.80
C THR A 17 21.66 51.33 32.37
N GLU A 18 21.32 51.36 33.67
CA GLU A 18 20.79 52.53 34.36
C GLU A 18 21.82 53.68 34.40
N ALA A 19 23.07 53.38 34.70
CA ALA A 19 24.17 54.36 34.63
C ALA A 19 24.38 54.91 33.22
N ALA A 20 24.27 54.06 32.17
CA ALA A 20 24.38 54.47 30.78
C ALA A 20 23.18 55.28 30.29
N MET A 21 21.99 55.08 30.85
CA MET A 21 20.77 55.85 30.57
C MET A 21 20.89 57.29 30.97
N VAL A 22 21.56 57.57 32.08
CA VAL A 22 21.78 58.93 32.60
C VAL A 22 22.79 59.68 31.72
N ALA A 23 23.73 58.99 31.09
CA ALA A 23 24.83 59.60 30.31
C ALA A 23 24.45 59.96 28.85
N SER A 24 23.51 59.24 28.22
CA SER A 24 23.09 59.49 26.85
C SER A 24 21.69 58.91 26.54
N PRO A 25 20.63 59.73 26.44
CA PRO A 25 19.27 59.29 26.23
C PRO A 25 19.06 58.52 24.89
N ALA A 26 19.89 58.78 23.86
CA ALA A 26 19.80 58.04 22.60
C ALA A 26 20.32 56.60 22.72
N LEU A 27 21.41 56.38 23.44
CA LEU A 27 21.95 55.04 23.71
C LEU A 27 21.05 54.23 24.67
N ALA A 28 20.39 54.92 25.59
CA ALA A 28 19.41 54.33 26.48
C ALA A 28 18.19 53.77 25.72
N GLY A 29 17.69 54.48 24.72
CA GLY A 29 16.59 54.03 23.85
C GLY A 29 16.94 52.76 23.06
N ILE A 30 18.17 52.73 22.52
CA ILE A 30 18.67 51.55 21.80
C ILE A 30 18.82 50.34 22.75
N GLY A 31 19.38 50.54 23.95
CA GLY A 31 19.52 49.51 24.98
C GLY A 31 18.20 48.91 25.42
N LEU A 32 17.19 49.76 25.65
CA LEU A 32 15.83 49.35 26.02
C LEU A 32 15.16 48.53 24.89
N ALA A 33 15.29 49.00 23.62
CA ALA A 33 14.73 48.31 22.48
C ALA A 33 15.37 46.91 22.30
N LEU A 34 16.70 46.76 22.48
CA LEU A 34 17.38 45.50 22.45
C LEU A 34 16.99 44.57 23.61
N ALA A 35 16.84 45.10 24.82
CA ALA A 35 16.38 44.32 25.98
C ALA A 35 14.93 43.82 25.80
N LEU A 36 14.02 44.66 25.31
CA LEU A 36 12.65 44.26 24.97
C LEU A 36 12.63 43.22 23.82
N GLY A 37 13.43 43.41 22.77
CA GLY A 37 13.57 42.44 21.67
C GLY A 37 14.09 41.10 22.15
N ALA A 38 15.10 41.07 23.03
CA ALA A 38 15.63 39.86 23.62
C ALA A 38 14.60 39.17 24.56
N GLY A 39 13.85 39.94 25.34
CA GLY A 39 12.76 39.43 26.16
C GLY A 39 11.65 38.77 25.37
N VAL A 40 11.20 39.40 24.28
CA VAL A 40 10.21 38.83 23.36
C VAL A 40 10.73 37.54 22.69
N ALA A 41 11.98 37.56 22.25
CA ALA A 41 12.60 36.38 21.65
C ALA A 41 12.71 35.20 22.65
N LEU A 42 13.07 35.46 23.89
CA LEU A 42 13.13 34.46 24.96
C LEU A 42 11.75 33.88 25.26
N ILE A 43 10.73 34.72 25.40
CA ILE A 43 9.35 34.27 25.59
C ILE A 43 8.90 33.41 24.40
N ALA A 44 9.17 33.83 23.16
CA ALA A 44 8.82 33.06 21.97
C ALA A 44 9.53 31.70 21.96
N LEU A 45 10.81 31.62 22.35
CA LEU A 45 11.55 30.37 22.48
C LEU A 45 10.99 29.47 23.58
N LEU A 46 10.62 30.01 24.72
CA LEU A 46 9.98 29.25 25.80
C LEU A 46 8.63 28.68 25.37
N LEU A 47 7.80 29.50 24.73
CA LEU A 47 6.51 29.04 24.19
C LEU A 47 6.68 27.97 23.12
N ALA A 48 7.64 28.13 22.20
CA ALA A 48 7.96 27.12 21.18
C ALA A 48 8.45 25.82 21.82
N SER A 49 9.23 25.90 22.90
CA SER A 49 9.72 24.73 23.64
C SER A 49 8.59 23.99 24.36
N LEU A 50 7.69 24.72 25.01
CA LEU A 50 6.49 24.16 25.65
C LEU A 50 5.57 23.46 24.66
N VAL A 51 5.34 24.08 23.49
CA VAL A 51 4.56 23.46 22.40
C VAL A 51 5.25 22.19 21.90
N ARG A 52 6.58 22.19 21.73
CA ARG A 52 7.34 20.99 21.33
C ARG A 52 7.24 19.88 22.36
N LEU A 53 7.42 20.18 23.65
CA LEU A 53 7.26 19.22 24.74
C LEU A 53 5.85 18.64 24.80
N GLY A 54 4.82 19.46 24.65
CA GLY A 54 3.43 19.03 24.58
C GLY A 54 3.17 18.11 23.39
N MET A 55 3.75 18.39 22.21
CA MET A 55 3.66 17.51 21.06
C MET A 55 4.38 16.19 21.26
N ILE A 56 5.56 16.18 21.90
CA ILE A 56 6.30 14.96 22.22
C ILE A 56 5.50 14.10 23.21
N GLY A 57 4.97 14.70 24.26
CA GLY A 57 4.11 14.01 25.23
C GLY A 57 2.89 13.39 24.58
N ARG A 58 2.21 14.12 23.69
CA ARG A 58 1.05 13.61 22.94
C ARG A 58 1.43 12.44 22.02
N ARG A 59 2.60 12.49 21.35
CA ARG A 59 3.10 11.39 20.51
C ARG A 59 3.38 10.15 21.33
N LEU A 60 4.02 10.29 22.49
CA LEU A 60 4.33 9.18 23.39
C LEU A 60 3.05 8.57 23.97
N ALA A 61 2.11 9.40 24.41
CA ALA A 61 0.82 8.94 24.92
C ALA A 61 0.00 8.18 23.86
N LEU A 62 -0.04 8.67 22.61
CA LEU A 62 -0.68 7.98 21.50
C LEU A 62 0.00 6.65 21.17
N ALA A 63 1.33 6.63 21.11
CA ALA A 63 2.07 5.39 20.87
C ALA A 63 1.81 4.34 21.96
N ALA A 64 1.77 4.78 23.23
CA ALA A 64 1.45 3.91 24.34
C ALA A 64 -0.03 3.44 24.31
N ALA A 65 -0.97 4.30 23.91
CA ALA A 65 -2.37 3.93 23.77
C ALA A 65 -2.57 2.89 22.66
N VAL A 66 -1.93 3.06 21.49
CA VAL A 66 -1.98 2.07 20.40
C VAL A 66 -1.38 0.74 20.83
N LYS A 67 -0.26 0.76 21.56
CA LYS A 67 0.37 -0.47 22.04
C LYS A 67 -0.46 -1.20 23.11
N ARG A 68 -1.18 -0.46 23.97
CA ARG A 68 -2.03 -1.03 25.03
C ARG A 68 -3.39 -1.49 24.52
N ASP A 69 -3.73 -1.15 23.30
CA ASP A 69 -4.98 -1.54 22.70
C ASP A 69 -5.00 -3.04 22.46
N ASN A 70 -5.84 -3.74 23.23
CA ASN A 70 -6.03 -5.19 23.13
C ASN A 70 -7.21 -5.56 22.20
N GLU A 71 -7.80 -4.59 21.50
CA GLU A 71 -8.87 -4.88 20.54
C GLU A 71 -8.35 -5.76 19.42
N VAL A 72 -9.16 -6.75 19.05
CA VAL A 72 -8.85 -7.66 17.94
C VAL A 72 -8.96 -6.88 16.62
N GLY A 73 -7.89 -6.84 15.87
CA GLY A 73 -7.90 -6.23 14.55
C GLY A 73 -6.57 -5.61 14.13
N ALA A 74 -6.48 -5.26 12.86
CA ALA A 74 -5.30 -4.62 12.31
C ALA A 74 -5.18 -3.15 12.75
N ARG A 75 -4.00 -2.74 13.18
CA ARG A 75 -3.69 -1.38 13.63
C ARG A 75 -2.90 -0.64 12.56
N ILE A 76 -3.51 0.39 12.02
CA ILE A 76 -2.99 1.17 10.89
C ILE A 76 -2.65 2.58 11.37
N LEU A 77 -1.39 2.96 11.25
CA LEU A 77 -0.95 4.33 11.52
C LEU A 77 -0.85 5.13 10.25
N ILE A 78 -1.55 6.25 10.17
CA ILE A 78 -1.37 7.26 9.14
C ILE A 78 -0.60 8.42 9.73
N VAL A 79 0.62 8.62 9.27
CA VAL A 79 1.52 9.68 9.74
C VAL A 79 1.35 10.91 8.89
N ARG A 80 1.18 12.07 9.54
CA ARG A 80 0.84 13.32 8.83
C ARG A 80 1.98 13.91 7.99
N GLY A 81 3.21 13.44 8.16
CA GLY A 81 4.36 13.99 7.42
C GLY A 81 4.76 15.40 7.88
N PHE A 82 5.82 15.93 7.27
CA PHE A 82 6.33 17.29 7.55
C PHE A 82 5.36 18.39 7.11
N PRO A 83 5.39 19.57 7.74
CA PRO A 83 4.62 20.72 7.31
C PRO A 83 5.04 21.18 5.89
N GLY A 84 4.09 21.72 5.12
CA GLY A 84 4.33 22.25 3.79
C GLY A 84 3.66 21.43 2.68
N ARG A 85 4.36 21.22 1.56
CA ARG A 85 3.83 20.56 0.35
C ARG A 85 3.31 19.14 0.59
N GLN A 86 3.87 18.43 1.55
CA GLN A 86 3.48 17.07 1.94
C GLN A 86 2.10 16.99 2.59
N LYS A 87 1.62 18.09 3.20
CA LYS A 87 0.31 18.12 3.88
C LYS A 87 -0.84 17.74 2.95
N ALA A 88 -0.76 18.13 1.67
CA ALA A 88 -1.81 17.82 0.70
C ALA A 88 -1.82 16.31 0.36
N VAL A 89 -0.65 15.70 0.11
CA VAL A 89 -0.51 14.27 -0.16
C VAL A 89 -0.95 13.47 1.06
N ALA A 90 -0.46 13.81 2.25
CA ALA A 90 -0.84 13.13 3.50
C ALA A 90 -2.35 13.22 3.78
N ASN A 91 -2.98 14.36 3.52
CA ASN A 91 -4.43 14.52 3.67
C ASN A 91 -5.21 13.69 2.63
N PHE A 92 -4.72 13.59 1.39
CA PHE A 92 -5.34 12.77 0.37
C PHE A 92 -5.26 11.29 0.74
N ILE A 93 -4.07 10.79 1.11
CA ILE A 93 -3.87 9.41 1.57
C ILE A 93 -4.81 9.11 2.75
N ARG A 94 -4.86 10.00 3.75
CA ARG A 94 -5.74 9.84 4.90
C ARG A 94 -7.20 9.68 4.48
N LYS A 95 -7.70 10.60 3.65
CA LYS A 95 -9.09 10.56 3.16
C LYS A 95 -9.37 9.29 2.36
N SER A 96 -8.43 8.85 1.53
CA SER A 96 -8.53 7.63 0.74
C SER A 96 -8.65 6.38 1.61
N VAL A 97 -7.78 6.26 2.62
CA VAL A 97 -7.79 5.13 3.55
C VAL A 97 -9.05 5.15 4.42
N ASP A 98 -9.40 6.31 5.00
CA ASP A 98 -10.60 6.44 5.85
C ASP A 98 -11.89 6.08 5.08
N ALA A 99 -11.97 6.45 3.79
CA ALA A 99 -13.17 6.22 2.98
C ALA A 99 -13.30 4.79 2.45
N TYR A 100 -12.20 4.20 1.94
CA TYR A 100 -12.28 3.01 1.10
C TYR A 100 -11.57 1.77 1.63
N LEU A 101 -10.75 1.87 2.69
CA LEU A 101 -9.99 0.71 3.18
C LEU A 101 -10.91 -0.46 3.59
N LYS A 102 -12.06 -0.16 4.19
CA LYS A 102 -13.05 -1.16 4.63
C LYS A 102 -13.51 -2.08 3.49
N ASP A 103 -13.55 -1.56 2.26
CA ASP A 103 -14.04 -2.29 1.09
C ASP A 103 -13.08 -3.43 0.71
N TYR A 104 -11.81 -3.35 1.14
CA TYR A 104 -10.76 -4.31 0.83
C TYR A 104 -10.27 -5.15 2.02
N MET A 105 -10.77 -4.90 3.23
CA MET A 105 -10.34 -5.62 4.44
C MET A 105 -11.09 -6.93 4.67
N PHE A 106 -11.93 -7.37 3.73
CA PHE A 106 -12.69 -8.63 3.78
C PHE A 106 -13.50 -8.82 5.08
N GLY A 107 -13.98 -7.72 5.66
CA GLY A 107 -14.74 -7.73 6.91
C GLY A 107 -13.92 -8.02 8.16
N GLY A 108 -12.60 -8.05 8.06
CA GLY A 108 -11.73 -8.12 9.23
C GLY A 108 -11.75 -6.79 10.01
N PRO A 109 -11.74 -6.82 11.34
CA PRO A 109 -11.68 -5.61 12.14
C PRO A 109 -10.35 -4.88 11.92
N PHE A 110 -10.40 -3.55 11.86
CA PHE A 110 -9.23 -2.70 11.77
C PHE A 110 -9.48 -1.34 12.44
N ARG A 111 -8.39 -0.71 12.85
CA ARG A 111 -8.42 0.63 13.44
C ARG A 111 -7.40 1.52 12.75
N VAL A 112 -7.85 2.68 12.29
CA VAL A 112 -6.98 3.72 11.74
C VAL A 112 -6.67 4.75 12.81
N VAL A 113 -5.38 4.99 13.05
CA VAL A 113 -4.88 5.97 14.02
C VAL A 113 -4.07 7.04 13.29
N HIS A 114 -4.47 8.30 13.49
CA HIS A 114 -3.75 9.44 12.91
C HIS A 114 -2.62 9.88 13.84
N TYR A 115 -1.39 9.53 13.47
CA TYR A 115 -0.21 9.88 14.26
C TYR A 115 0.25 11.32 13.93
N PRO A 116 0.37 12.22 14.94
CA PRO A 116 0.68 13.63 14.71
C PRO A 116 2.19 13.90 14.55
N GLY A 117 2.97 12.90 14.16
CA GLY A 117 4.40 13.00 13.93
C GLY A 117 4.74 13.27 12.47
N ALA A 118 6.03 13.46 12.23
CA ALA A 118 6.65 13.38 10.92
C ALA A 118 7.66 12.22 10.97
N LEU A 119 7.89 11.58 9.82
CA LEU A 119 8.93 10.58 9.63
C LEU A 119 9.98 11.15 8.68
N GLU A 120 11.25 10.96 9.02
CA GLU A 120 12.37 11.44 8.22
C GLU A 120 12.92 10.34 7.27
N GLY A 121 12.26 9.19 7.21
CA GLY A 121 12.60 8.08 6.34
C GLY A 121 12.14 6.73 6.88
N ASP A 122 12.64 5.68 6.25
CA ASP A 122 12.24 4.29 6.50
C ASP A 122 12.63 3.84 7.92
N GLU A 123 13.79 4.24 8.40
CA GLU A 123 14.28 3.87 9.75
C GLU A 123 13.37 4.42 10.86
N ASP A 124 12.88 5.65 10.71
CA ASP A 124 11.94 6.24 11.65
C ASP A 124 10.58 5.54 11.60
N ALA A 125 10.14 5.12 10.40
CA ALA A 125 8.93 4.33 10.22
C ALA A 125 9.05 2.98 10.93
N GLU A 126 10.17 2.28 10.77
CA GLU A 126 10.43 1.00 11.46
C GLU A 126 10.47 1.16 12.98
N LYS A 127 11.15 2.19 13.50
CA LYS A 127 11.17 2.50 14.94
C LYS A 127 9.76 2.78 15.47
N LEU A 128 8.97 3.51 14.71
CA LEU A 128 7.60 3.80 15.10
C LEU A 128 6.73 2.54 15.08
N LEU A 129 6.86 1.70 14.05
CA LEU A 129 6.17 0.41 13.92
C LEU A 129 6.43 -0.49 15.13
N LYS A 130 7.71 -0.67 15.49
CA LYS A 130 8.12 -1.45 16.66
C LYS A 130 7.61 -0.85 17.98
N ARG A 131 7.65 0.47 18.11
CA ARG A 131 7.23 1.17 19.33
C ARG A 131 5.74 1.10 19.58
N THR A 132 4.91 1.18 18.52
CA THR A 132 3.45 1.20 18.59
C THR A 132 2.83 -0.17 18.49
N ASP A 133 3.61 -1.18 18.10
CA ASP A 133 3.11 -2.52 17.77
C ASP A 133 2.00 -2.49 16.71
N ALA A 134 2.05 -1.50 15.82
CA ALA A 134 1.12 -1.39 14.70
C ALA A 134 1.47 -2.40 13.59
N ASP A 135 0.48 -2.73 12.78
CA ASP A 135 0.63 -3.69 11.68
C ASP A 135 1.04 -2.99 10.38
N LEU A 136 0.65 -1.72 10.23
CA LEU A 136 0.94 -0.92 9.04
C LEU A 136 1.18 0.54 9.38
N ILE A 137 2.15 1.13 8.70
CA ILE A 137 2.38 2.58 8.71
C ILE A 137 2.29 3.12 7.30
N ILE A 138 1.54 4.20 7.12
CA ILE A 138 1.40 4.93 5.86
C ILE A 138 1.84 6.36 6.09
N TRP A 139 2.73 6.87 5.22
CA TRP A 139 3.16 8.26 5.26
C TRP A 139 3.37 8.82 3.86
N ALA A 140 3.47 10.14 3.79
CA ALA A 140 3.77 10.85 2.57
C ALA A 140 5.20 11.39 2.61
N GLU A 141 5.91 11.26 1.51
CA GLU A 141 7.18 11.91 1.27
C GLU A 141 7.09 12.82 0.05
N SER A 142 7.87 13.89 0.06
CA SER A 142 8.01 14.77 -1.09
C SER A 142 9.48 15.18 -1.19
N PRO A 143 10.30 14.33 -1.82
CA PRO A 143 11.71 14.67 -2.06
C PRO A 143 11.83 16.03 -2.75
N ARG A 144 12.89 16.80 -2.43
CA ARG A 144 13.11 18.10 -3.06
C ARG A 144 13.15 17.94 -4.58
N GLY A 145 12.26 18.66 -5.30
CA GLY A 145 12.19 18.64 -6.75
C GLY A 145 11.49 17.44 -7.38
N ALA A 146 11.05 16.44 -6.59
CA ALA A 146 10.37 15.26 -7.09
C ALA A 146 8.85 15.29 -6.85
N LYS A 147 8.15 14.33 -7.46
CA LYS A 147 6.73 14.08 -7.21
C LYS A 147 6.55 13.62 -5.76
N GLY A 148 5.42 13.94 -5.15
CA GLY A 148 5.03 13.34 -3.87
C GLY A 148 4.88 11.81 -4.02
N VAL A 149 5.23 11.08 -2.97
CA VAL A 149 5.07 9.64 -2.92
C VAL A 149 4.30 9.23 -1.67
N ALA A 150 3.49 8.20 -1.79
CA ALA A 150 2.93 7.48 -0.66
C ALA A 150 3.85 6.31 -0.32
N ARG A 151 4.19 6.16 0.96
CA ARG A 151 5.02 5.06 1.47
C ARG A 151 4.19 4.20 2.41
N ILE A 152 4.30 2.90 2.27
CA ILE A 152 3.56 1.93 3.05
C ILE A 152 4.53 0.89 3.59
N LEU A 153 4.63 0.77 4.91
CA LEU A 153 5.47 -0.20 5.59
C LEU A 153 4.60 -1.14 6.42
N SER A 154 4.67 -2.42 6.13
CA SER A 154 3.99 -3.47 6.88
C SER A 154 4.93 -4.13 7.89
N ARG A 155 4.36 -4.60 8.99
CA ARG A 155 5.07 -5.43 9.95
C ARG A 155 5.30 -6.83 9.36
N PRO A 156 6.45 -7.47 9.63
CA PRO A 156 6.66 -8.87 9.28
C PRO A 156 5.58 -9.77 9.89
N SER A 157 5.14 -10.78 9.14
CA SER A 157 4.07 -11.69 9.60
C SER A 157 4.50 -12.57 10.78
N ASN A 158 5.81 -12.79 10.94
CA ASN A 158 6.39 -13.52 12.05
C ASN A 158 7.80 -13.01 12.38
N SER A 159 8.35 -13.42 13.50
CA SER A 159 9.67 -12.99 14.01
C SER A 159 10.86 -13.45 13.16
N PHE A 160 10.67 -14.43 12.28
CA PHE A 160 11.73 -14.96 11.40
C PHE A 160 11.73 -14.28 10.02
N GLU A 161 10.66 -13.55 9.68
CA GLU A 161 10.59 -12.82 8.42
C GLU A 161 11.36 -11.50 8.54
N GLN A 162 12.25 -11.24 7.59
CA GLN A 162 12.95 -9.96 7.53
C GLN A 162 11.97 -8.83 7.19
N GLN A 163 12.22 -7.65 7.76
CA GLN A 163 11.47 -6.46 7.43
C GLN A 163 11.56 -6.18 5.93
N ARG A 164 10.42 -6.15 5.26
CA ARG A 164 10.36 -5.78 3.85
C ARG A 164 10.54 -4.27 3.69
N PRO A 165 11.17 -3.83 2.60
CA PRO A 165 11.26 -2.40 2.30
C PRO A 165 9.85 -1.82 2.10
N PRO A 166 9.65 -0.53 2.40
CA PRO A 166 8.36 0.12 2.18
C PRO A 166 7.94 0.10 0.72
N VAL A 167 6.68 -0.19 0.47
CA VAL A 167 6.08 0.00 -0.84
C VAL A 167 6.00 1.50 -1.12
N THR A 168 6.52 1.93 -2.27
CA THR A 168 6.55 3.33 -2.70
C THR A 168 5.63 3.51 -3.89
N LEU A 169 4.66 4.42 -3.76
CA LEU A 169 3.69 4.71 -4.81
C LEU A 169 3.84 6.16 -5.24
N ALA A 170 4.16 6.40 -6.51
CA ALA A 170 4.25 7.73 -7.06
C ALA A 170 2.88 8.40 -7.13
N MET A 171 2.79 9.64 -6.66
CA MET A 171 1.56 10.42 -6.74
C MET A 171 1.54 11.27 -8.02
N PRO A 172 0.38 11.44 -8.67
CA PRO A 172 0.24 12.33 -9.81
C PRO A 172 0.67 13.75 -9.46
N LYS A 173 1.27 14.47 -10.42
CA LYS A 173 1.66 15.88 -10.23
C LYS A 173 0.46 16.81 -10.08
N GLU A 174 -0.58 16.55 -10.86
CA GLU A 174 -1.75 17.39 -10.97
C GLU A 174 -2.82 16.97 -9.95
N ARG A 175 -3.26 17.90 -9.12
CA ARG A 175 -4.29 17.61 -8.10
C ARG A 175 -5.65 17.21 -8.69
N LYS A 176 -5.94 17.57 -9.94
CA LYS A 176 -7.17 17.13 -10.63
C LYS A 176 -7.22 15.61 -10.84
N GLU A 177 -6.04 14.96 -10.87
CA GLU A 177 -5.90 13.51 -10.99
C GLU A 177 -6.08 12.80 -9.64
N TRP A 178 -6.18 13.55 -8.53
CA TRP A 178 -6.44 13.02 -7.19
C TRP A 178 -7.94 12.80 -7.00
N ASN A 179 -8.44 11.86 -7.74
CA ASN A 179 -9.86 11.51 -7.84
C ASN A 179 -10.21 10.24 -7.07
N GLU A 180 -11.48 9.84 -7.15
CA GLU A 180 -11.97 8.64 -6.47
C GLU A 180 -11.26 7.35 -6.91
N PRO A 181 -11.05 7.07 -8.22
CA PRO A 181 -10.32 5.88 -8.65
C PRO A 181 -8.91 5.77 -8.06
N LEU A 182 -8.17 6.87 -8.00
CA LEU A 182 -6.86 6.91 -7.33
C LEU A 182 -6.98 6.67 -5.82
N SER A 183 -8.01 7.23 -5.17
CA SER A 183 -8.26 7.00 -3.74
C SER A 183 -8.52 5.53 -3.44
N ARG A 184 -9.33 4.86 -4.26
CA ARG A 184 -9.61 3.42 -4.16
C ARG A 184 -8.36 2.59 -4.41
N ALA A 185 -7.55 2.93 -5.41
CA ALA A 185 -6.29 2.26 -5.70
C ALA A 185 -5.30 2.35 -4.52
N LEU A 186 -5.18 3.52 -3.88
CA LEU A 186 -4.34 3.69 -2.68
C LEU A 186 -4.85 2.88 -1.48
N ALA A 187 -6.16 2.86 -1.25
CA ALA A 187 -6.75 2.06 -0.18
C ALA A 187 -6.54 0.56 -0.43
N TYR A 188 -6.67 0.11 -1.68
CA TYR A 188 -6.36 -1.26 -2.07
C TYR A 188 -4.88 -1.60 -1.82
N ALA A 189 -3.95 -0.72 -2.22
CA ALA A 189 -2.52 -0.92 -1.98
C ALA A 189 -2.19 -1.07 -0.49
N ALA A 190 -2.85 -0.30 0.37
CA ALA A 190 -2.72 -0.42 1.81
C ALA A 190 -3.29 -1.74 2.33
N ALA A 191 -4.50 -2.13 1.91
CA ALA A 191 -5.15 -3.39 2.31
C ALA A 191 -4.32 -4.61 1.90
N LYS A 192 -3.73 -4.58 0.71
CA LYS A 192 -2.89 -5.66 0.18
C LYS A 192 -1.67 -5.97 1.07
N GLN A 193 -1.17 -4.98 1.83
CA GLN A 193 -0.03 -5.19 2.72
C GLN A 193 -0.39 -6.04 3.95
N PHE A 194 -1.64 -6.04 4.40
CA PHE A 194 -2.06 -6.89 5.52
C PHE A 194 -2.25 -8.34 5.12
N ARG A 195 -2.90 -8.52 4.00
CA ARG A 195 -3.16 -9.83 3.44
C ARG A 195 -3.01 -9.68 1.95
N PRO A 196 -2.02 -10.29 1.32
CA PRO A 196 -2.01 -10.39 -0.14
C PRO A 196 -3.27 -11.17 -0.53
N ALA A 197 -4.39 -10.43 -0.56
CA ALA A 197 -5.73 -10.97 -0.59
C ALA A 197 -5.89 -11.94 -1.74
N LEU A 198 -5.33 -11.59 -2.88
CA LEU A 198 -5.43 -12.37 -4.09
C LEU A 198 -4.19 -13.26 -4.32
N GLY A 199 -3.17 -13.18 -3.47
CA GLY A 199 -2.04 -14.11 -3.47
C GLY A 199 -2.38 -15.50 -2.95
N ARG A 200 -3.50 -15.63 -2.20
CA ARG A 200 -4.08 -16.90 -1.74
C ARG A 200 -5.60 -16.88 -1.91
N PRO A 201 -6.08 -16.83 -3.14
CA PRO A 201 -7.50 -16.71 -3.42
C PRO A 201 -8.35 -17.86 -2.85
N GLN A 202 -7.77 -19.05 -2.64
CA GLN A 202 -8.41 -20.19 -1.99
C GLN A 202 -8.77 -19.92 -0.51
N ASP A 203 -8.14 -18.94 0.14
CA ASP A 203 -8.44 -18.60 1.53
C ASP A 203 -9.72 -17.74 1.66
N PHE A 204 -10.31 -17.35 0.53
CA PHE A 204 -11.47 -16.45 0.49
C PHE A 204 -12.73 -17.17 0.01
N ARG A 205 -13.82 -16.89 0.71
CA ARG A 205 -15.14 -17.23 0.21
C ARG A 205 -15.50 -16.37 -0.97
N ALA A 206 -16.16 -16.93 -1.99
CA ALA A 206 -16.52 -16.24 -3.22
C ALA A 206 -17.29 -14.93 -2.95
N GLU A 207 -18.22 -14.94 -1.98
CA GLU A 207 -19.05 -13.79 -1.62
C GLU A 207 -18.23 -12.59 -1.10
N ARG A 208 -17.04 -12.85 -0.53
CA ARG A 208 -16.13 -11.79 -0.08
C ARG A 208 -15.14 -11.35 -1.14
N LEU A 209 -14.77 -12.26 -2.04
CA LEU A 209 -13.83 -11.99 -3.11
C LEU A 209 -14.47 -11.19 -4.25
N GLN A 210 -15.71 -11.51 -4.61
CA GLN A 210 -16.41 -10.89 -5.73
C GLN A 210 -16.46 -9.36 -5.66
N PRO A 211 -16.88 -8.70 -4.57
CA PRO A 211 -16.92 -7.25 -4.51
C PRO A 211 -15.54 -6.60 -4.72
N VAL A 212 -14.47 -7.26 -4.26
CA VAL A 212 -13.10 -6.76 -4.43
C VAL A 212 -12.68 -6.85 -5.88
N VAL A 213 -12.92 -7.98 -6.55
CA VAL A 213 -12.59 -8.16 -7.97
C VAL A 213 -13.40 -7.19 -8.85
N GLU A 214 -14.68 -7.02 -8.59
CA GLU A 214 -15.54 -6.05 -9.29
C GLU A 214 -15.04 -4.61 -9.09
N SER A 215 -14.63 -4.26 -7.86
CA SER A 215 -14.05 -2.95 -7.57
C SER A 215 -12.75 -2.73 -8.35
N LEU A 216 -11.85 -3.73 -8.40
CA LEU A 216 -10.61 -3.63 -9.16
C LEU A 216 -10.87 -3.42 -10.65
N ILE A 217 -11.78 -4.20 -11.24
CA ILE A 217 -12.18 -4.04 -12.65
C ILE A 217 -12.75 -2.64 -12.91
N SER A 218 -13.63 -2.16 -12.01
CA SER A 218 -14.22 -0.82 -12.12
C SER A 218 -13.15 0.29 -12.04
N ILE A 219 -12.20 0.19 -11.13
CA ILE A 219 -11.10 1.16 -10.99
C ILE A 219 -10.23 1.17 -12.25
N LEU A 220 -9.83 -0.01 -12.72
CA LEU A 220 -8.97 -0.16 -13.90
C LEU A 220 -9.65 0.38 -15.16
N GLY A 221 -10.95 0.15 -15.31
CA GLY A 221 -11.76 0.72 -16.40
C GLY A 221 -11.80 2.26 -16.45
N GLN A 222 -11.63 2.90 -15.29
CA GLN A 222 -11.56 4.37 -15.17
C GLN A 222 -10.15 4.94 -15.42
N LYS A 223 -9.15 4.09 -15.65
CA LYS A 223 -7.76 4.46 -15.95
C LYS A 223 -7.19 5.50 -14.98
N PRO A 224 -7.13 5.20 -13.67
CA PRO A 224 -6.61 6.15 -12.69
C PRO A 224 -5.15 6.51 -12.98
N ALA A 225 -4.77 7.74 -12.70
CA ALA A 225 -3.38 8.20 -12.79
C ALA A 225 -2.54 7.66 -11.61
N ALA A 226 -2.66 6.36 -11.32
CA ALA A 226 -1.92 5.69 -10.26
C ALA A 226 -0.53 5.25 -10.71
N ASP A 227 0.29 4.83 -9.76
CA ASP A 227 1.61 4.27 -10.03
C ASP A 227 1.50 3.07 -10.99
N PRO A 228 2.28 3.01 -12.09
CA PRO A 228 2.19 1.92 -13.07
C PRO A 228 2.40 0.53 -12.46
N LYS A 229 3.27 0.41 -11.44
CA LYS A 229 3.49 -0.86 -10.76
C LYS A 229 2.25 -1.29 -9.97
N LEU A 230 1.59 -0.35 -9.29
CA LEU A 230 0.34 -0.64 -8.59
C LEU A 230 -0.76 -1.05 -9.58
N LEU A 231 -0.89 -0.35 -10.70
CA LEU A 231 -1.87 -0.71 -11.73
C LEU A 231 -1.62 -2.12 -12.28
N ALA A 232 -0.36 -2.44 -12.56
CA ALA A 232 0.03 -3.78 -13.01
C ALA A 232 -0.35 -4.86 -11.99
N GLU A 233 -0.08 -4.62 -10.71
CA GLU A 233 -0.46 -5.51 -9.63
C GLU A 233 -1.98 -5.66 -9.49
N MET A 234 -2.74 -4.58 -9.66
CA MET A 234 -4.20 -4.63 -9.63
C MET A 234 -4.79 -5.44 -10.78
N VAL A 235 -4.21 -5.34 -11.97
CA VAL A 235 -4.61 -6.15 -13.15
C VAL A 235 -4.36 -7.63 -12.88
N ASP A 236 -3.18 -8.00 -12.36
CA ASP A 236 -2.83 -9.37 -12.04
C ASP A 236 -3.75 -9.96 -10.95
N ASP A 237 -4.04 -9.17 -9.91
CA ASP A 237 -4.92 -9.55 -8.83
C ASP A 237 -6.38 -9.70 -9.32
N ALA A 238 -6.87 -8.81 -10.18
CA ALA A 238 -8.21 -8.92 -10.78
C ALA A 238 -8.34 -10.18 -11.64
N SER A 239 -7.30 -10.49 -12.44
CA SER A 239 -7.27 -11.69 -13.29
C SER A 239 -7.27 -12.97 -12.45
N SER A 240 -6.43 -13.04 -11.42
CA SER A 240 -6.37 -14.18 -10.51
C SER A 240 -7.67 -14.36 -9.72
N GLY A 241 -8.25 -13.24 -9.24
CA GLY A 241 -9.50 -13.25 -8.51
C GLY A 241 -10.68 -13.70 -9.37
N ALA A 242 -10.77 -13.23 -10.62
CA ALA A 242 -11.79 -13.65 -11.57
C ALA A 242 -11.73 -15.16 -11.83
N LEU A 243 -10.53 -15.70 -12.03
CA LEU A 243 -10.33 -17.16 -12.18
C LEU A 243 -10.79 -17.92 -10.93
N GLN A 244 -10.49 -17.41 -9.74
CA GLN A 244 -10.92 -18.06 -8.49
C GLN A 244 -12.45 -18.06 -8.31
N LEU A 245 -13.13 -16.96 -8.70
CA LEU A 245 -14.58 -16.91 -8.71
C LEU A 245 -15.19 -17.90 -9.70
N ALA A 246 -14.57 -18.05 -10.88
CA ALA A 246 -14.95 -19.07 -11.85
C ALA A 246 -14.80 -20.48 -11.28
N PHE A 247 -13.72 -20.78 -10.56
CA PHE A 247 -13.53 -22.08 -9.88
C PHE A 247 -14.52 -22.33 -8.73
N ALA A 248 -15.03 -21.27 -8.10
CA ALA A 248 -16.06 -21.39 -7.08
C ALA A 248 -17.45 -21.79 -7.64
N GLY A 249 -17.59 -21.88 -8.96
CA GLY A 249 -18.77 -22.41 -9.64
C GLY A 249 -19.72 -21.34 -10.16
N ASP A 250 -19.36 -20.07 -10.16
CA ASP A 250 -20.14 -19.01 -10.78
C ASP A 250 -19.86 -18.95 -12.29
N ASP A 251 -20.79 -19.47 -13.07
CA ASP A 251 -20.66 -19.56 -14.53
C ASP A 251 -20.48 -18.19 -15.21
N THR A 252 -20.97 -17.11 -14.61
CA THR A 252 -20.81 -15.75 -15.15
C THR A 252 -19.34 -15.31 -15.11
N TRP A 253 -18.58 -15.83 -14.16
CA TRP A 253 -17.15 -15.54 -14.02
C TRP A 253 -16.25 -16.37 -14.94
N ILE A 254 -16.74 -17.46 -15.53
CA ILE A 254 -15.95 -18.28 -16.44
C ILE A 254 -15.57 -17.47 -17.68
N ASP A 255 -16.54 -16.88 -18.36
CA ASP A 255 -16.30 -16.06 -19.54
C ASP A 255 -15.50 -14.81 -19.21
N ARG A 256 -15.85 -14.12 -18.12
CA ARG A 256 -15.13 -12.94 -17.65
C ARG A 256 -13.68 -13.25 -17.30
N SER A 257 -13.39 -14.40 -16.70
CA SER A 257 -12.02 -14.80 -16.35
C SER A 257 -11.15 -15.00 -17.59
N VAL A 258 -11.70 -15.59 -18.65
CA VAL A 258 -11.00 -15.76 -19.95
C VAL A 258 -10.74 -14.39 -20.59
N GLU A 259 -11.72 -13.50 -20.62
CA GLU A 259 -11.59 -12.16 -21.20
C GLU A 259 -10.54 -11.34 -20.47
N ILE A 260 -10.62 -11.27 -19.12
CA ILE A 260 -9.65 -10.55 -18.30
C ILE A 260 -8.25 -11.13 -18.45
N ALA A 261 -8.10 -12.45 -18.42
CA ALA A 261 -6.80 -13.09 -18.56
C ALA A 261 -6.16 -12.86 -19.94
N ARG A 262 -6.96 -12.88 -21.02
CA ARG A 262 -6.49 -12.53 -22.37
C ARG A 262 -6.02 -11.09 -22.46
N SER A 263 -6.82 -10.14 -21.98
CA SER A 263 -6.44 -8.73 -21.99
C SER A 263 -5.20 -8.49 -21.13
N THR A 264 -5.12 -9.13 -19.97
CA THR A 264 -3.93 -9.05 -19.10
C THR A 264 -2.68 -9.53 -19.81
N LEU A 265 -2.74 -10.70 -20.46
CA LEU A 265 -1.61 -11.26 -21.18
C LEU A 265 -1.17 -10.40 -22.37
N ALA A 266 -2.13 -9.80 -23.10
CA ALA A 266 -1.86 -8.93 -24.25
C ALA A 266 -1.10 -7.63 -23.86
N GLU A 267 -1.24 -7.16 -22.63
CA GLU A 267 -0.56 -5.97 -22.13
C GLU A 267 0.85 -6.23 -21.57
N ILE A 268 1.22 -7.51 -21.37
CA ILE A 268 2.48 -7.87 -20.73
C ILE A 268 3.57 -8.11 -21.77
N ASN A 269 4.64 -7.30 -21.70
CA ASN A 269 5.85 -7.57 -22.44
C ASN A 269 6.65 -8.68 -21.74
N ARG A 270 6.84 -9.82 -22.43
CA ARG A 270 7.55 -10.99 -21.90
C ARG A 270 8.97 -10.67 -21.42
N SER A 271 9.72 -9.86 -22.17
CA SER A 271 11.11 -9.53 -21.84
C SER A 271 11.22 -8.56 -20.67
N ALA A 272 10.24 -7.64 -20.50
CA ALA A 272 10.24 -6.65 -19.44
C ALA A 272 9.68 -7.18 -18.10
N ALA A 273 8.75 -8.15 -18.17
CA ALA A 273 8.09 -8.70 -16.99
C ALA A 273 7.84 -10.22 -17.15
N PRO A 274 8.92 -11.04 -17.21
CA PRO A 274 8.81 -12.48 -17.47
C PRO A 274 7.93 -13.19 -16.45
N ASP A 275 8.04 -12.86 -15.19
CA ASP A 275 7.24 -13.45 -14.10
C ASP A 275 5.76 -13.23 -14.26
N ARG A 276 5.37 -11.98 -14.58
CA ARG A 276 3.98 -11.64 -14.83
C ARG A 276 3.45 -12.33 -16.07
N TRP A 277 4.26 -12.43 -17.12
CA TRP A 277 3.91 -13.12 -18.34
C TRP A 277 3.66 -14.63 -18.10
N ILE A 278 4.51 -15.29 -17.31
CA ILE A 278 4.33 -16.69 -16.89
C ILE A 278 3.02 -16.86 -16.12
N ALA A 279 2.80 -16.03 -15.10
CA ALA A 279 1.59 -16.09 -14.28
C ALA A 279 0.31 -15.86 -15.11
N ALA A 280 0.33 -14.90 -16.05
CA ALA A 280 -0.79 -14.60 -16.93
C ALA A 280 -1.09 -15.78 -17.89
N ASN A 281 -0.07 -16.44 -18.45
CA ASN A 281 -0.28 -17.64 -19.27
C ASN A 281 -0.89 -18.79 -18.47
N ILE A 282 -0.44 -19.02 -17.23
CA ILE A 282 -1.04 -20.03 -16.36
C ILE A 282 -2.49 -19.68 -16.07
N THR A 283 -2.79 -18.41 -15.76
CA THR A 283 -4.14 -17.96 -15.46
C THR A 283 -5.06 -18.14 -16.67
N LEU A 284 -4.62 -17.71 -17.85
CA LEU A 284 -5.38 -17.87 -19.09
C LEU A 284 -5.60 -19.34 -19.45
N GLY A 285 -4.54 -20.16 -19.39
CA GLY A 285 -4.64 -21.59 -19.68
C GLY A 285 -5.62 -22.31 -18.77
N ARG A 286 -5.63 -21.98 -17.47
CA ARG A 286 -6.58 -22.53 -16.50
C ARG A 286 -8.01 -22.04 -16.75
N ALA A 287 -8.21 -20.77 -17.10
CA ALA A 287 -9.52 -20.21 -17.41
C ALA A 287 -10.12 -20.87 -18.68
N LEU A 288 -9.31 -21.02 -19.74
CA LEU A 288 -9.70 -21.72 -20.98
C LEU A 288 -10.08 -23.16 -20.71
N ARG A 289 -9.29 -23.91 -19.92
CA ARG A 289 -9.61 -25.27 -19.52
C ARG A 289 -10.95 -25.35 -18.80
N LEU A 290 -11.17 -24.47 -17.81
CA LEU A 290 -12.43 -24.45 -17.05
C LEU A 290 -13.63 -24.18 -17.97
N LYS A 291 -13.51 -23.24 -18.89
CA LYS A 291 -14.56 -22.94 -19.88
C LYS A 291 -14.84 -24.15 -20.78
N ALA A 292 -13.78 -24.79 -21.29
CA ALA A 292 -13.90 -25.98 -22.14
C ALA A 292 -14.40 -27.21 -21.36
N GLU A 293 -14.27 -27.26 -20.05
CA GLU A 293 -14.85 -28.31 -19.21
C GLU A 293 -16.37 -28.18 -19.12
N LYS A 294 -16.88 -26.96 -19.04
CA LYS A 294 -18.34 -26.67 -19.02
C LYS A 294 -18.99 -26.88 -20.39
N GLN A 295 -18.41 -26.32 -21.42
CA GLN A 295 -18.80 -26.51 -22.81
C GLN A 295 -17.65 -27.16 -23.57
N PHE A 296 -17.71 -28.47 -23.78
CA PHE A 296 -16.63 -29.21 -24.41
C PHE A 296 -16.20 -28.58 -25.74
N ASP A 297 -15.02 -27.99 -25.73
CA ASP A 297 -14.38 -27.40 -26.90
C ASP A 297 -12.92 -27.92 -27.04
N PRO A 298 -12.64 -28.82 -27.99
CA PRO A 298 -11.30 -29.38 -28.18
C PRO A 298 -10.31 -28.34 -28.73
N VAL A 299 -10.75 -27.27 -29.38
CA VAL A 299 -9.88 -26.20 -29.85
C VAL A 299 -9.41 -25.38 -28.66
N MET A 300 -10.34 -25.00 -27.79
CA MET A 300 -10.05 -24.26 -26.57
C MET A 300 -9.18 -25.04 -25.59
N LEU A 301 -9.34 -26.36 -25.48
CA LEU A 301 -8.46 -27.21 -24.68
C LEU A 301 -7.02 -27.24 -25.24
N ARG A 302 -6.84 -27.24 -26.56
CA ARG A 302 -5.51 -27.13 -27.16
C ARG A 302 -4.88 -25.77 -26.94
N GLU A 303 -5.65 -24.69 -27.06
CA GLU A 303 -5.23 -23.31 -26.71
C GLU A 303 -4.78 -23.26 -25.25
N SER A 304 -5.59 -23.79 -24.32
CA SER A 304 -5.24 -23.90 -22.89
C SER A 304 -3.89 -24.59 -22.69
N MET A 305 -3.72 -25.77 -23.30
CA MET A 305 -2.45 -26.52 -23.18
C MET A 305 -1.26 -25.77 -23.79
N ALA A 306 -1.44 -25.00 -24.86
CA ALA A 306 -0.37 -24.20 -25.45
C ALA A 306 0.12 -23.14 -24.46
N HIS A 307 -0.77 -22.35 -23.87
CA HIS A 307 -0.42 -21.34 -22.87
C HIS A 307 0.26 -21.95 -21.64
N LEU A 308 -0.24 -23.07 -21.13
CA LEU A 308 0.35 -23.75 -19.98
C LEU A 308 1.74 -24.32 -20.30
N THR A 309 1.94 -24.85 -21.52
CA THR A 309 3.24 -25.37 -21.99
C THR A 309 4.26 -24.25 -22.13
N GLU A 310 3.89 -23.11 -22.74
CA GLU A 310 4.75 -21.92 -22.82
C GLU A 310 5.20 -21.42 -21.45
N ALA A 311 4.28 -21.43 -20.48
CA ALA A 311 4.61 -21.07 -19.10
C ALA A 311 5.59 -22.07 -18.47
N LEU A 312 5.38 -23.38 -18.67
CA LEU A 312 6.28 -24.43 -18.15
C LEU A 312 7.67 -24.34 -18.76
N GLU A 313 7.77 -24.09 -20.07
CA GLU A 313 9.05 -23.90 -20.73
C GLU A 313 9.82 -22.71 -20.17
N ALA A 314 9.15 -21.59 -19.91
CA ALA A 314 9.75 -20.42 -19.28
C ALA A 314 10.19 -20.70 -17.83
N LEU A 315 9.48 -21.55 -17.09
CA LEU A 315 9.82 -21.93 -15.72
C LEU A 315 11.02 -22.91 -15.62
N ARG A 316 11.46 -23.52 -16.72
CA ARG A 316 12.65 -24.41 -16.72
C ARG A 316 13.93 -23.66 -16.35
N SER A 317 14.03 -22.38 -16.68
CA SER A 317 15.18 -21.53 -16.35
C SER A 317 15.18 -21.02 -14.91
N GLU A 318 14.01 -20.99 -14.25
CA GLU A 318 13.86 -20.54 -12.87
C GLU A 318 12.94 -21.50 -12.12
N PRO A 319 13.45 -22.35 -11.22
CA PRO A 319 12.65 -23.40 -10.59
C PRO A 319 11.66 -22.82 -9.56
N ARG A 320 10.44 -22.55 -10.01
CA ARG A 320 9.28 -22.21 -9.17
C ARG A 320 8.34 -23.40 -9.10
N PHE A 321 8.72 -24.40 -8.33
CA PHE A 321 8.06 -25.70 -8.26
C PHE A 321 6.53 -25.65 -8.18
N LYS A 322 5.97 -24.78 -7.34
CA LYS A 322 4.51 -24.67 -7.16
C LYS A 322 3.77 -24.18 -8.42
N LEU A 323 4.35 -23.23 -9.15
CA LEU A 323 3.76 -22.76 -10.41
C LEU A 323 3.88 -23.80 -11.50
N ALA A 324 5.02 -24.46 -11.60
CA ALA A 324 5.25 -25.54 -12.56
C ALA A 324 4.31 -26.73 -12.29
N GLU A 325 4.14 -27.13 -11.04
CA GLU A 325 3.20 -28.17 -10.62
C GLU A 325 1.75 -27.82 -10.99
N SER A 326 1.32 -26.59 -10.70
CA SER A 326 -0.03 -26.11 -11.05
C SER A 326 -0.28 -26.11 -12.57
N ALA A 327 0.70 -25.70 -13.37
CA ALA A 327 0.60 -25.72 -14.83
C ALA A 327 0.58 -27.15 -15.36
N ALA A 328 1.46 -28.03 -14.89
CA ALA A 328 1.52 -29.43 -15.27
C ALA A 328 0.22 -30.18 -14.94
N GLN A 329 -0.32 -29.94 -13.75
CA GLN A 329 -1.61 -30.51 -13.33
C GLN A 329 -2.73 -30.06 -14.30
N ALA A 330 -2.81 -28.77 -14.62
CA ALA A 330 -3.84 -28.25 -15.51
C ALA A 330 -3.72 -28.82 -16.93
N ILE A 331 -2.50 -29.07 -17.44
CA ILE A 331 -2.28 -29.78 -18.72
C ILE A 331 -2.80 -31.20 -18.63
N GLY A 332 -2.48 -31.94 -17.57
CA GLY A 332 -2.97 -33.31 -17.37
C GLY A 332 -4.49 -33.40 -17.33
N GLU A 333 -5.14 -32.46 -16.68
CA GLU A 333 -6.60 -32.35 -16.65
C GLU A 333 -7.19 -32.06 -18.06
N ALA A 334 -6.60 -31.14 -18.81
CA ALA A 334 -7.01 -30.85 -20.20
C ALA A 334 -6.84 -32.09 -21.13
N GLN A 335 -5.72 -32.80 -21.01
CA GLN A 335 -5.47 -34.04 -21.76
C GLN A 335 -6.48 -35.14 -21.43
N LYS A 336 -6.82 -35.29 -20.15
CA LYS A 336 -7.85 -36.24 -19.68
C LYS A 336 -9.20 -35.92 -20.30
N LEU A 337 -9.63 -34.65 -20.29
CA LEU A 337 -10.88 -34.23 -20.93
C LEU A 337 -10.92 -34.57 -22.41
N LEU A 338 -9.85 -34.28 -23.16
CA LEU A 338 -9.72 -34.63 -24.57
C LEU A 338 -9.79 -36.14 -24.80
N GLY A 339 -9.11 -36.95 -23.97
CA GLY A 339 -9.08 -38.41 -24.08
C GLY A 339 -10.42 -39.07 -23.76
N THR A 340 -11.13 -38.59 -22.76
CA THR A 340 -12.42 -39.13 -22.34
C THR A 340 -13.49 -38.98 -23.42
N ARG A 341 -13.56 -37.81 -24.05
CA ARG A 341 -14.55 -37.53 -25.10
C ARG A 341 -14.21 -38.17 -26.43
N ARG A 342 -12.93 -38.39 -26.75
CA ARG A 342 -12.53 -39.22 -27.92
C ARG A 342 -13.03 -40.65 -27.85
N LYS A 343 -12.99 -41.27 -26.67
CA LYS A 343 -13.51 -42.64 -26.47
C LYS A 343 -15.02 -42.72 -26.71
N PHE A 344 -15.79 -41.70 -26.30
CA PHE A 344 -17.23 -41.67 -26.56
C PHE A 344 -17.59 -41.49 -28.02
N SER A 345 -16.84 -40.70 -28.80
CA SER A 345 -17.11 -40.52 -30.23
C SER A 345 -16.77 -41.75 -31.09
N ILE A 346 -15.84 -42.58 -30.65
CA ILE A 346 -15.45 -43.82 -31.36
C ILE A 346 -16.40 -44.98 -31.06
N SER A 347 -17.00 -45.03 -29.85
CA SER A 347 -17.97 -46.06 -29.47
C SER A 347 -19.40 -45.80 -29.97
N GLY A 348 -19.74 -44.54 -30.40
CA GLY A 348 -21.05 -44.21 -30.96
C GLY A 348 -21.15 -44.34 -32.49
N GLY A 349 -20.10 -44.68 -33.19
CA GLY A 349 -20.06 -44.83 -34.66
C GLY A 349 -20.21 -46.29 -35.18
N GLY A 350 -20.69 -47.19 -34.32
CA GLY A 350 -20.93 -48.57 -34.70
C GLY A 350 -22.37 -48.97 -34.44
N LEU A 351 -23.30 -48.48 -35.25
CA LEU A 351 -24.61 -49.07 -35.56
C LEU A 351 -24.99 -48.77 -37.00
#